data_2c8f81d1a352c9b2819d1ae2112575d4
#
_entry.id   2c8f81d1a352c9b2819d1ae2112575d4
#
_cell.length_a   1.000
_cell.length_b   1.000
_cell.length_c   1.000
_cell.angle_alpha   90.00
_cell.angle_beta   90.00
_cell.angle_gamma   90.00
#
_symmetry.space_group_name_H-M   'P 1'
#
loop_
_entity.id
_entity.type
_entity.pdbx_description
1 polymer ?
#
loop_
_entity_poly.entity_id
_entity_poly.type
_entity_poly.pdbx_seq_one_letter_code
_entity_poly.pdbx_strand_id
1 'polypeptide(L)'
;MCIRDRYRGIHLDISRNYYGPQKIKQLLDFMHYFKLNKFHLNITDDEGWRIEIPGLPELTDVGSKRGYTSDERDHLNPAYGSGSKTNILFGSGFLKRTEFIEIVKYANERNIEIIPEINFPAHSRAAVKAMESRYFKYLELNDANKAEEYLLSDLNDQSRYTSAQGYNDNVISICKESSFKFFEKVIDELSFMFDDAGVKLKNFHLGGDELPYGAWIGSPICQEFVNVNNTITFNNLVENAFRRVIYLLNDRNVDVSGWEDVLLVHGEDGQNSIDINRNFDGINFTPYVWNNYWGGGREDMVYKFANLGYNVIMSNSSAFYFDMTDDLDPENYGLSWSGYVNYKDAWLTEPLNV
;
A
#
# COMPACT_ATOMS: atom_id res chain seq x y z
N MET A 1 -8.55 20.93 -26.67
CA MET A 1 -7.58 19.98 -26.14
C MET A 1 -8.24 18.60 -26.13
N CYS A 2 -7.80 17.67 -26.98
CA CYS A 2 -8.30 16.30 -26.93
C CYS A 2 -7.61 15.61 -25.76
N ILE A 3 -8.35 15.25 -24.73
CA ILE A 3 -7.84 14.44 -23.63
C ILE A 3 -7.83 12.99 -24.15
N ARG A 4 -6.65 12.45 -24.42
CA ARG A 4 -6.47 11.10 -24.95
C ARG A 4 -6.55 10.03 -23.88
N ASP A 5 -5.92 10.29 -22.73
CA ASP A 5 -5.73 9.28 -21.70
C ASP A 5 -6.95 9.19 -20.77
N ARG A 6 -7.45 7.97 -20.58
CA ARG A 6 -8.54 7.69 -19.65
C ARG A 6 -8.14 7.85 -18.20
N TYR A 7 -6.89 7.57 -17.88
CA TYR A 7 -6.29 7.74 -16.55
C TYR A 7 -5.36 8.96 -16.56
N ARG A 8 -5.64 9.93 -15.70
CA ARG A 8 -4.82 11.12 -15.44
C ARG A 8 -4.85 11.35 -13.95
N GLY A 9 -3.86 10.78 -13.26
CA GLY A 9 -3.88 10.67 -11.81
C GLY A 9 -2.78 11.41 -11.09
N ILE A 10 -3.02 11.62 -9.81
CA ILE A 10 -2.01 11.96 -8.80
C ILE A 10 -2.06 10.88 -7.73
N HIS A 11 -0.89 10.44 -7.29
CA HIS A 11 -0.69 9.65 -6.09
C HIS A 11 -0.31 10.58 -4.93
N LEU A 12 -0.90 10.35 -3.76
CA LEU A 12 -0.53 11.02 -2.52
C LEU A 12 -0.39 10.00 -1.41
N ASP A 13 0.79 9.97 -0.80
CA ASP A 13 1.05 9.21 0.42
C ASP A 13 0.78 10.09 1.64
N ILE A 14 -0.23 9.71 2.43
CA ILE A 14 -0.54 10.36 3.71
C ILE A 14 -0.07 9.55 4.92
N SER A 15 0.53 8.38 4.68
CA SER A 15 1.07 7.51 5.72
C SER A 15 2.40 8.04 6.27
N ARG A 16 3.37 8.28 5.38
CA ARG A 16 4.69 8.79 5.78
C ARG A 16 4.59 10.21 6.31
N ASN A 17 3.71 11.00 5.72
CA ASN A 17 3.47 12.38 6.15
C ASN A 17 1.96 12.65 6.15
N TYR A 18 1.37 12.89 7.32
CA TYR A 18 -0.07 13.06 7.41
C TYR A 18 -0.52 14.44 6.93
N TYR A 19 -1.42 14.42 5.97
CA TYR A 19 -2.13 15.60 5.49
C TYR A 19 -3.61 15.50 5.86
N GLY A 20 -4.11 16.48 6.59
CA GLY A 20 -5.50 16.53 7.01
C GLY A 20 -6.48 16.74 5.85
N PRO A 21 -7.81 16.60 6.11
CA PRO A 21 -8.86 16.66 5.10
C PRO A 21 -8.82 17.93 4.22
N GLN A 22 -8.45 19.08 4.80
CA GLN A 22 -8.37 20.34 4.06
C GLN A 22 -7.29 20.33 2.97
N LYS A 23 -6.11 19.78 3.25
CA LYS A 23 -5.05 19.68 2.25
C LYS A 23 -5.42 18.74 1.12
N ILE A 24 -6.07 17.63 1.45
CA ILE A 24 -6.59 16.69 0.45
C ILE A 24 -7.63 17.39 -0.45
N LYS A 25 -8.57 18.15 0.12
CA LYS A 25 -9.56 18.91 -0.66
C LYS A 25 -8.91 19.98 -1.53
N GLN A 26 -7.88 20.69 -1.05
CA GLN A 26 -7.10 21.63 -1.87
C GLN A 26 -6.42 20.94 -3.06
N LEU A 27 -5.87 19.74 -2.88
CA LEU A 27 -5.29 18.96 -3.97
C LEU A 27 -6.38 18.52 -4.97
N LEU A 28 -7.56 18.11 -4.51
CA LEU A 28 -8.69 17.78 -5.37
C LEU A 28 -9.17 18.98 -6.20
N ASP A 29 -9.17 20.20 -5.64
CA ASP A 29 -9.45 21.42 -6.39
C ASP A 29 -8.42 21.68 -7.48
N PHE A 30 -7.14 21.50 -7.17
CA PHE A 30 -6.05 21.57 -8.14
C PHE A 30 -6.22 20.53 -9.26
N MET A 31 -6.48 19.28 -8.88
CA MET A 31 -6.73 18.20 -9.85
C MET A 31 -7.90 18.51 -10.78
N HIS A 32 -9.00 19.02 -10.23
CA HIS A 32 -10.17 19.42 -11.01
C HIS A 32 -9.82 20.54 -12.01
N TYR A 33 -9.10 21.57 -11.57
CA TYR A 33 -8.67 22.68 -12.44
C TYR A 33 -7.84 22.20 -13.62
N PHE A 34 -6.91 21.24 -13.40
CA PHE A 34 -6.07 20.65 -14.44
C PHE A 34 -6.69 19.43 -15.16
N LYS A 35 -7.97 19.13 -14.88
CA LYS A 35 -8.72 18.02 -15.52
C LYS A 35 -8.10 16.64 -15.26
N LEU A 36 -7.45 16.46 -14.12
CA LEU A 36 -7.08 15.15 -13.60
C LEU A 36 -8.32 14.45 -13.06
N ASN A 37 -8.38 13.13 -13.14
CA ASN A 37 -9.60 12.39 -12.84
C ASN A 37 -9.44 11.15 -11.95
N LYS A 38 -8.21 10.84 -11.54
CA LYS A 38 -7.90 9.73 -10.63
C LYS A 38 -7.03 10.22 -9.49
N PHE A 39 -7.48 10.00 -8.27
CA PHE A 39 -6.73 10.31 -7.06
C PHE A 39 -6.36 9.01 -6.36
N HIS A 40 -5.12 8.58 -6.53
CA HIS A 40 -4.56 7.42 -5.86
C HIS A 40 -4.08 7.86 -4.47
N LEU A 41 -4.72 7.37 -3.43
CA LEU A 41 -4.49 7.77 -2.05
C LEU A 41 -3.93 6.61 -1.23
N ASN A 42 -2.63 6.65 -0.96
CA ASN A 42 -2.00 5.73 -0.02
C ASN A 42 -2.32 6.13 1.40
N ILE A 43 -3.11 5.29 2.08
CA ILE A 43 -3.69 5.58 3.39
C ILE A 43 -2.92 4.85 4.49
N THR A 44 -2.17 3.81 4.16
CA THR A 44 -1.50 2.96 5.15
C THR A 44 -0.14 2.50 4.67
N ASP A 45 0.82 2.49 5.58
CA ASP A 45 2.17 2.04 5.31
C ASP A 45 2.89 1.64 6.61
N ASP A 46 4.19 1.43 6.58
CA ASP A 46 5.00 1.08 7.74
C ASP A 46 4.94 2.14 8.84
N GLU A 47 4.87 3.42 8.46
CA GLU A 47 4.97 4.56 9.35
C GLU A 47 3.63 5.13 9.78
N GLY A 48 2.52 4.58 9.29
CA GLY A 48 1.22 5.06 9.73
C GLY A 48 0.02 4.39 9.09
N TRP A 49 -1.01 4.27 9.89
CA TRP A 49 -2.36 3.94 9.47
C TRP A 49 -3.24 5.20 9.57
N ARG A 50 -3.83 5.66 8.47
CA ARG A 50 -4.43 7.00 8.39
C ARG A 50 -5.94 7.05 8.17
N ILE A 51 -6.65 5.96 8.50
CA ILE A 51 -8.11 5.93 8.37
C ILE A 51 -8.76 5.17 9.53
N GLU A 52 -9.86 5.72 10.03
CA GLU A 52 -10.68 5.06 11.05
C GLU A 52 -11.45 3.87 10.43
N ILE A 53 -11.29 2.69 11.02
CA ILE A 53 -12.03 1.48 10.65
C ILE A 53 -12.92 1.07 11.85
N PRO A 54 -14.26 1.10 11.69
CA PRO A 54 -15.18 0.68 12.74
C PRO A 54 -14.90 -0.73 13.27
N GLY A 55 -14.78 -0.86 14.58
CA GLY A 55 -14.47 -2.13 15.26
C GLY A 55 -12.97 -2.45 15.39
N LEU A 56 -12.09 -1.63 14.83
CA LEU A 56 -10.63 -1.75 14.92
C LEU A 56 -9.99 -0.44 15.41
N PRO A 57 -10.31 0.03 16.62
CA PRO A 57 -9.81 1.32 17.11
C PRO A 57 -8.29 1.35 17.25
N GLU A 58 -7.64 0.20 17.48
CA GLU A 58 -6.20 0.10 17.64
C GLU A 58 -5.45 0.59 16.37
N LEU A 59 -6.05 0.48 15.20
CA LEU A 59 -5.48 1.00 13.94
C LEU A 59 -5.20 2.51 14.01
N THR A 60 -6.08 3.27 14.67
CA THR A 60 -5.90 4.71 14.84
C THR A 60 -5.34 5.09 16.21
N ASP A 61 -5.62 4.32 17.26
CA ASP A 61 -5.10 4.59 18.59
C ASP A 61 -3.59 4.35 18.69
N VAL A 62 -3.10 3.34 17.98
CA VAL A 62 -1.69 2.95 17.92
C VAL A 62 -1.06 3.31 16.57
N GLY A 63 -1.62 2.77 15.47
CA GLY A 63 -1.04 2.86 14.13
C GLY A 63 -1.01 4.27 13.54
N SER A 64 -1.78 5.23 14.06
CA SER A 64 -1.78 6.60 13.54
C SER A 64 -0.86 7.56 14.27
N LYS A 65 -0.13 7.12 15.27
CA LYS A 65 0.68 7.98 16.15
C LYS A 65 2.14 7.55 16.13
N ARG A 66 3.05 8.51 16.12
CA ARG A 66 4.49 8.26 16.20
C ARG A 66 5.11 9.06 17.33
N GLY A 67 5.96 8.40 18.13
CA GLY A 67 6.67 9.01 19.25
C GLY A 67 7.66 8.00 19.87
N TYR A 68 8.46 8.39 20.86
CA TYR A 68 9.34 7.43 21.52
C TYR A 68 8.55 6.43 22.34
N THR A 69 8.80 5.15 22.10
CA THR A 69 8.23 4.03 22.82
C THR A 69 9.23 2.89 22.90
N SER A 70 9.09 2.03 23.90
CA SER A 70 9.95 0.85 24.09
C SER A 70 9.35 -0.44 23.51
N ASP A 71 8.05 -0.48 23.28
CA ASP A 71 7.31 -1.70 22.89
C ASP A 71 6.23 -1.49 21.82
N GLU A 72 6.02 -0.26 21.39
CA GLU A 72 5.04 0.13 20.37
C GLU A 72 3.60 -0.34 20.64
N ARG A 73 3.23 -0.54 21.89
CA ARG A 73 1.87 -0.94 22.26
C ARG A 73 0.86 0.20 22.20
N ASP A 74 1.31 1.44 22.43
CA ASP A 74 0.46 2.63 22.44
C ASP A 74 0.63 3.51 21.21
N HIS A 75 1.76 3.42 20.52
CA HIS A 75 2.10 4.18 19.32
C HIS A 75 3.37 3.64 18.68
N LEU A 76 3.59 4.01 17.40
CA LEU A 76 4.77 3.63 16.62
C LEU A 76 6.00 4.47 17.02
N ASN A 77 7.19 3.96 16.74
CA ASN A 77 8.43 4.70 16.85
C ASN A 77 8.48 5.89 15.88
N PRO A 78 9.31 6.92 16.18
CA PRO A 78 9.50 8.05 15.27
C PRO A 78 10.06 7.63 13.92
N ALA A 79 9.55 8.27 12.87
CA ALA A 79 10.05 8.15 11.50
C ALA A 79 9.90 9.49 10.77
N TYR A 80 10.65 9.72 9.71
CA TYR A 80 10.59 10.93 8.87
C TYR A 80 10.60 12.24 9.67
N GLY A 81 11.46 12.32 10.69
CA GLY A 81 11.61 13.54 11.49
C GLY A 81 10.42 13.88 12.39
N SER A 82 9.48 12.95 12.63
CA SER A 82 8.29 13.21 13.46
C SER A 82 8.59 13.54 14.93
N GLY A 83 9.82 13.37 15.38
CA GLY A 83 10.24 13.71 16.74
C GLY A 83 9.73 12.74 17.81
N SER A 84 9.99 13.08 19.08
CA SER A 84 9.77 12.18 20.22
C SER A 84 8.33 12.15 20.76
N LYS A 85 7.49 13.09 20.34
CA LYS A 85 6.14 13.26 20.90
C LYS A 85 5.07 12.90 19.87
N THR A 86 4.00 12.26 20.33
CA THR A 86 2.87 11.82 19.49
C THR A 86 1.93 12.92 19.02
N ASN A 87 2.14 14.17 19.40
CA ASN A 87 1.28 15.30 19.03
C ASN A 87 1.81 16.16 17.87
N ILE A 88 2.79 15.68 17.13
CA ILE A 88 3.31 16.35 15.93
C ILE A 88 2.41 16.06 14.75
N LEU A 89 1.82 17.09 14.15
CA LEU A 89 0.74 16.98 13.16
C LEU A 89 1.11 16.17 11.90
N PHE A 90 2.33 16.28 11.38
CA PHE A 90 2.71 15.53 10.19
C PHE A 90 3.12 14.09 10.47
N GLY A 91 3.49 13.78 11.73
CA GLY A 91 3.84 12.42 12.16
C GLY A 91 2.64 11.62 12.68
N SER A 92 1.62 12.31 13.17
CA SER A 92 0.47 11.68 13.82
C SER A 92 -0.83 12.28 13.33
N GLY A 93 -1.84 11.43 13.13
CA GLY A 93 -3.16 11.82 12.68
C GLY A 93 -3.80 10.79 11.77
N PHE A 94 -5.10 10.90 11.58
CA PHE A 94 -5.87 10.02 10.70
C PHE A 94 -7.13 10.74 10.22
N LEU A 95 -7.72 10.21 9.16
CA LEU A 95 -9.03 10.61 8.65
C LEU A 95 -10.10 9.86 9.44
N LYS A 96 -10.99 10.58 10.10
CA LYS A 96 -12.21 9.98 10.67
C LYS A 96 -13.06 9.41 9.54
N ARG A 97 -13.86 8.40 9.86
CA ARG A 97 -14.83 7.83 8.92
C ARG A 97 -15.66 8.90 8.21
N THR A 98 -16.18 9.86 8.96
CA THR A 98 -17.01 10.96 8.42
C THR A 98 -16.20 11.89 7.51
N GLU A 99 -14.95 12.19 7.83
CA GLU A 99 -14.07 13.03 7.01
C GLU A 99 -13.71 12.35 5.69
N PHE A 100 -13.46 11.04 5.71
CA PHE A 100 -13.20 10.28 4.48
C PHE A 100 -14.44 10.24 3.57
N ILE A 101 -15.63 10.00 4.12
CA ILE A 101 -16.90 10.08 3.37
C ILE A 101 -17.07 11.44 2.70
N GLU A 102 -16.78 12.54 3.41
CA GLU A 102 -16.82 13.89 2.85
C GLU A 102 -15.78 14.10 1.74
N ILE A 103 -14.58 13.54 1.87
CA ILE A 103 -13.55 13.61 0.83
C ILE A 103 -14.02 12.87 -0.43
N VAL A 104 -14.62 11.66 -0.29
CA VAL A 104 -15.16 10.89 -1.41
C VAL A 104 -16.27 11.68 -2.13
N LYS A 105 -17.21 12.28 -1.40
CA LYS A 105 -18.26 13.16 -1.97
C LYS A 105 -17.64 14.33 -2.72
N TYR A 106 -16.69 15.01 -2.09
CA TYR A 106 -16.02 16.18 -2.64
C TYR A 106 -15.26 15.88 -3.94
N ALA A 107 -14.60 14.72 -4.01
CA ALA A 107 -13.93 14.24 -5.21
C ALA A 107 -14.93 13.90 -6.33
N ASN A 108 -16.02 13.20 -5.99
CA ASN A 108 -17.05 12.81 -6.95
C ASN A 108 -17.73 14.02 -7.60
N GLU A 109 -18.01 15.08 -6.85
CA GLU A 109 -18.55 16.35 -7.38
C GLU A 109 -17.61 17.02 -8.40
N ARG A 110 -16.32 16.67 -8.38
CA ARG A 110 -15.27 17.15 -9.29
C ARG A 110 -14.94 16.18 -10.42
N ASN A 111 -15.71 15.10 -10.54
CA ASN A 111 -15.44 13.99 -11.46
C ASN A 111 -14.05 13.36 -11.25
N ILE A 112 -13.61 13.27 -10.01
CA ILE A 112 -12.38 12.61 -9.60
C ILE A 112 -12.75 11.34 -8.84
N GLU A 113 -12.23 10.21 -9.30
CA GLU A 113 -12.36 8.93 -8.61
C GLU A 113 -11.21 8.78 -7.60
N ILE A 114 -11.55 8.43 -6.36
CA ILE A 114 -10.55 8.05 -5.36
C ILE A 114 -10.28 6.55 -5.49
N ILE A 115 -8.99 6.21 -5.57
CA ILE A 115 -8.47 4.85 -5.54
C ILE A 115 -7.74 4.71 -4.20
N PRO A 116 -8.35 4.09 -3.18
CA PRO A 116 -7.67 3.89 -1.91
C PRO A 116 -6.61 2.80 -2.04
N GLU A 117 -5.46 3.02 -1.41
CA GLU A 117 -4.39 2.04 -1.28
C GLU A 117 -4.27 1.59 0.18
N ILE A 118 -4.33 0.28 0.37
CA ILE A 118 -4.02 -0.40 1.64
C ILE A 118 -2.98 -1.46 1.33
N ASN A 119 -1.79 -1.29 1.85
CA ASN A 119 -0.66 -2.13 1.52
C ASN A 119 -0.79 -3.57 2.03
N PHE A 120 -0.47 -4.55 1.16
CA PHE A 120 -0.44 -5.98 1.42
C PHE A 120 0.61 -6.66 0.52
N PRO A 121 1.43 -7.59 1.02
CA PRO A 121 1.62 -7.96 2.43
C PRO A 121 2.75 -7.18 3.12
N ALA A 122 3.62 -6.49 2.36
CA ALA A 122 4.65 -5.59 2.88
C ALA A 122 4.09 -4.18 3.12
N HIS A 123 4.93 -3.26 3.59
CA HIS A 123 4.51 -1.90 3.92
C HIS A 123 3.31 -1.84 4.88
N SER A 124 3.24 -2.79 5.80
CA SER A 124 2.07 -2.99 6.66
C SER A 124 2.37 -2.88 8.14
N ARG A 125 3.55 -2.36 8.50
CA ARG A 125 4.03 -2.34 9.89
C ARG A 125 3.05 -1.66 10.84
N ALA A 126 2.48 -0.53 10.46
CA ALA A 126 1.52 0.18 11.31
C ALA A 126 0.30 -0.69 11.64
N ALA A 127 -0.20 -1.46 10.67
CA ALA A 127 -1.30 -2.41 10.91
C ALA A 127 -0.84 -3.58 11.78
N VAL A 128 0.33 -4.14 11.52
CA VAL A 128 0.91 -5.24 12.31
C VAL A 128 1.02 -4.84 13.78
N LYS A 129 1.64 -3.69 14.09
CA LYS A 129 1.79 -3.20 15.47
C LYS A 129 0.45 -2.89 16.14
N ALA A 130 -0.48 -2.32 15.43
CA ALA A 130 -1.83 -2.06 15.94
C ALA A 130 -2.56 -3.37 16.31
N MET A 131 -2.45 -4.40 15.46
CA MET A 131 -3.10 -5.68 15.74
C MET A 131 -2.35 -6.52 16.78
N GLU A 132 -1.04 -6.37 16.92
CA GLU A 132 -0.29 -6.92 18.06
C GLU A 132 -0.73 -6.25 19.38
N SER A 133 -0.90 -4.93 19.39
CA SER A 133 -1.44 -4.22 20.57
C SER A 133 -2.84 -4.74 20.94
N ARG A 134 -3.72 -4.92 19.93
CA ARG A 134 -5.05 -5.53 20.10
C ARG A 134 -4.94 -6.94 20.70
N TYR A 135 -4.03 -7.77 20.19
CA TYR A 135 -3.80 -9.13 20.67
C TYR A 135 -3.49 -9.14 22.16
N PHE A 136 -2.49 -8.38 22.60
CA PHE A 136 -2.10 -8.31 24.02
C PHE A 136 -3.22 -7.78 24.91
N LYS A 137 -3.95 -6.74 24.47
CA LYS A 137 -5.10 -6.18 25.18
C LYS A 137 -6.17 -7.23 25.44
N TYR A 138 -6.55 -8.04 24.44
CA TYR A 138 -7.59 -9.06 24.62
C TYR A 138 -7.11 -10.29 25.38
N LEU A 139 -5.81 -10.60 25.35
CA LEU A 139 -5.24 -11.61 26.25
C LEU A 139 -5.33 -11.19 27.72
N GLU A 140 -5.05 -9.95 28.04
CA GLU A 140 -5.20 -9.40 29.39
C GLU A 140 -6.68 -9.45 29.87
N LEU A 141 -7.61 -9.36 28.94
CA LEU A 141 -9.06 -9.50 29.20
C LEU A 141 -9.53 -10.97 29.20
N ASN A 142 -8.63 -11.95 29.04
CA ASN A 142 -8.91 -13.37 28.92
C ASN A 142 -9.85 -13.74 27.76
N ASP A 143 -9.80 -13.00 26.66
CA ASP A 143 -10.56 -13.27 25.42
C ASP A 143 -9.61 -13.66 24.28
N ALA A 144 -9.15 -14.91 24.31
CA ALA A 144 -8.21 -15.43 23.32
C ALA A 144 -8.79 -15.39 21.89
N ASN A 145 -10.09 -15.59 21.72
CA ASN A 145 -10.73 -15.55 20.39
C ASN A 145 -10.63 -14.17 19.76
N LYS A 146 -10.91 -13.11 20.51
CA LYS A 146 -10.74 -11.75 20.02
C LYS A 146 -9.27 -11.34 19.85
N ALA A 147 -8.38 -11.87 20.67
CA ALA A 147 -6.95 -11.65 20.52
C ALA A 147 -6.47 -12.14 19.15
N GLU A 148 -6.80 -13.37 18.77
CA GLU A 148 -6.37 -13.98 17.51
C GLU A 148 -7.13 -13.51 16.27
N GLU A 149 -8.31 -12.91 16.41
CA GLU A 149 -9.29 -12.63 15.34
C GLU A 149 -8.68 -11.90 14.15
N TYR A 150 -7.82 -10.91 14.42
CA TYR A 150 -7.18 -10.05 13.41
C TYR A 150 -5.67 -9.94 13.61
N LEU A 151 -5.03 -10.88 14.30
CA LEU A 151 -3.59 -10.88 14.47
C LEU A 151 -2.88 -11.08 13.14
N LEU A 152 -2.02 -10.14 12.76
CA LEU A 152 -1.36 -10.07 11.46
C LEU A 152 0.03 -10.69 11.44
N SER A 153 0.61 -10.97 12.59
CA SER A 153 1.96 -11.52 12.72
C SER A 153 1.95 -12.95 13.27
N ASP A 154 2.97 -13.71 12.95
CA ASP A 154 3.36 -14.90 13.71
C ASP A 154 4.35 -14.45 14.78
N LEU A 155 3.92 -14.44 16.03
CA LEU A 155 4.75 -13.97 17.16
C LEU A 155 5.97 -14.87 17.42
N ASN A 156 6.03 -16.04 16.81
CA ASN A 156 7.16 -16.98 16.89
C ASN A 156 8.03 -16.99 15.63
N ASP A 157 7.76 -16.07 14.68
CA ASP A 157 8.54 -15.99 13.44
C ASP A 157 10.00 -15.65 13.74
N GLN A 158 10.91 -16.47 13.23
CA GLN A 158 12.36 -16.30 13.33
C GLN A 158 12.97 -15.83 12.00
N SER A 159 12.16 -15.38 11.07
CA SER A 159 12.60 -14.83 9.79
C SER A 159 13.55 -13.65 9.98
N ARG A 160 14.53 -13.55 9.10
CA ARG A 160 15.49 -12.44 9.12
C ARG A 160 15.45 -11.75 7.78
N TYR A 161 14.95 -10.54 7.78
CA TYR A 161 14.87 -9.70 6.60
C TYR A 161 15.04 -8.22 6.97
N THR A 162 15.26 -7.40 5.96
CA THR A 162 15.25 -5.95 6.08
C THR A 162 14.51 -5.38 4.89
N SER A 163 13.48 -4.56 5.14
CA SER A 163 12.73 -3.87 4.10
C SER A 163 13.54 -2.71 3.49
N ALA A 164 13.06 -2.15 2.39
CA ALA A 164 13.66 -0.99 1.75
C ALA A 164 13.78 0.22 2.71
N GLN A 165 12.87 0.35 3.68
CA GLN A 165 12.87 1.39 4.71
C GLN A 165 13.61 0.99 6.00
N GLY A 166 14.26 -0.19 6.01
CA GLY A 166 15.07 -0.66 7.14
C GLY A 166 14.29 -1.37 8.24
N TYR A 167 13.03 -1.71 8.05
CA TYR A 167 12.24 -2.49 8.99
C TYR A 167 12.46 -3.99 8.82
N ASN A 168 12.25 -4.75 9.90
CA ASN A 168 12.32 -6.21 9.92
C ASN A 168 11.05 -6.87 10.48
N ASP A 169 9.96 -6.10 10.57
CA ASP A 169 8.68 -6.48 11.19
C ASP A 169 7.48 -5.85 10.45
N ASN A 170 7.62 -5.62 9.14
CA ASN A 170 6.67 -4.84 8.34
C ASN A 170 5.80 -5.67 7.40
N VAL A 171 5.83 -7.00 7.50
CA VAL A 171 5.03 -7.88 6.65
C VAL A 171 3.88 -8.53 7.41
N ILE A 172 2.73 -8.61 6.76
CA ILE A 172 1.58 -9.39 7.23
C ILE A 172 1.87 -10.88 7.02
N SER A 173 1.54 -11.72 8.00
CA SER A 173 1.64 -13.17 7.86
C SER A 173 0.61 -13.69 6.84
N ILE A 174 1.09 -14.08 5.66
CA ILE A 174 0.23 -14.58 4.57
C ILE A 174 -0.23 -16.04 4.77
N CYS A 175 0.19 -16.69 5.85
CA CYS A 175 -0.18 -18.04 6.21
C CYS A 175 -1.28 -18.09 7.28
N LYS A 176 -1.70 -16.93 7.81
CA LYS A 176 -2.75 -16.82 8.83
C LYS A 176 -4.09 -16.43 8.21
N GLU A 177 -5.14 -17.16 8.58
CA GLU A 177 -6.51 -16.81 8.17
C GLU A 177 -6.96 -15.44 8.73
N SER A 178 -6.47 -15.07 9.93
CA SER A 178 -6.73 -13.77 10.55
C SER A 178 -6.29 -12.58 9.70
N SER A 179 -5.22 -12.74 8.91
CA SER A 179 -4.73 -11.70 7.99
C SER A 179 -5.73 -11.41 6.87
N PHE A 180 -6.33 -12.44 6.30
CA PHE A 180 -7.33 -12.27 5.25
C PHE A 180 -8.67 -11.77 5.79
N LYS A 181 -9.08 -12.22 7.00
CA LYS A 181 -10.25 -11.67 7.71
C LYS A 181 -10.08 -10.18 8.01
N PHE A 182 -8.87 -9.77 8.41
CA PHE A 182 -8.56 -8.36 8.61
C PHE A 182 -8.72 -7.56 7.31
N PHE A 183 -8.12 -8.04 6.22
CA PHE A 183 -8.17 -7.37 4.93
C PHE A 183 -9.61 -7.27 4.40
N GLU A 184 -10.37 -8.35 4.53
CA GLU A 184 -11.79 -8.40 4.20
C GLU A 184 -12.59 -7.35 4.99
N LYS A 185 -12.39 -7.29 6.31
CA LYS A 185 -13.02 -6.29 7.18
C LYS A 185 -12.70 -4.86 6.74
N VAL A 186 -11.44 -4.57 6.41
CA VAL A 186 -11.02 -3.24 5.96
C VAL A 186 -11.67 -2.86 4.63
N ILE A 187 -11.68 -3.78 3.66
CA ILE A 187 -12.33 -3.56 2.35
C ILE A 187 -13.83 -3.32 2.50
N ASP A 188 -14.52 -4.10 3.33
CA ASP A 188 -15.96 -3.95 3.55
C ASP A 188 -16.28 -2.59 4.18
N GLU A 189 -15.51 -2.15 5.18
CA GLU A 189 -15.72 -0.84 5.79
C GLU A 189 -15.43 0.32 4.83
N LEU A 190 -14.39 0.21 4.01
CA LEU A 190 -14.15 1.19 2.95
C LEU A 190 -15.30 1.22 1.95
N SER A 191 -15.80 0.06 1.52
CA SER A 191 -16.94 -0.02 0.61
C SER A 191 -18.19 0.65 1.21
N PHE A 192 -18.46 0.45 2.49
CA PHE A 192 -19.54 1.14 3.21
C PHE A 192 -19.34 2.65 3.26
N MET A 193 -18.10 3.14 3.45
CA MET A 193 -17.83 4.58 3.42
C MET A 193 -18.08 5.18 2.03
N PHE A 194 -17.75 4.47 0.97
CA PHE A 194 -18.07 4.89 -0.40
C PHE A 194 -19.58 4.89 -0.64
N ASP A 195 -20.30 3.85 -0.19
CA ASP A 195 -21.78 3.78 -0.30
C ASP A 195 -22.46 4.92 0.47
N ASP A 196 -22.00 5.25 1.68
CA ASP A 196 -22.49 6.40 2.45
C ASP A 196 -22.16 7.75 1.78
N ALA A 197 -21.13 7.78 0.95
CA ALA A 197 -20.85 8.94 0.10
C ALA A 197 -21.76 9.01 -1.15
N GLY A 198 -22.57 7.98 -1.40
CA GLY A 198 -23.37 7.87 -2.64
C GLY A 198 -22.54 7.50 -3.87
N VAL A 199 -21.37 6.91 -3.65
CA VAL A 199 -20.41 6.53 -4.70
C VAL A 199 -20.07 5.05 -4.52
N LYS A 200 -19.83 4.32 -5.59
CA LYS A 200 -19.33 2.95 -5.49
C LYS A 200 -17.81 2.93 -5.46
N LEU A 201 -17.23 2.09 -4.60
CA LEU A 201 -15.81 1.74 -4.68
C LEU A 201 -15.62 0.92 -5.96
N LYS A 202 -14.91 1.49 -6.94
CA LYS A 202 -14.70 0.85 -8.25
C LYS A 202 -13.32 0.25 -8.39
N ASN A 203 -12.32 0.93 -7.87
CA ASN A 203 -10.92 0.54 -7.95
C ASN A 203 -10.29 0.55 -6.56
N PHE A 204 -9.44 -0.43 -6.31
CA PHE A 204 -8.68 -0.57 -5.09
C PHE A 204 -7.24 -0.91 -5.43
N HIS A 205 -6.29 -0.25 -4.77
CA HIS A 205 -4.87 -0.54 -4.92
C HIS A 205 -4.36 -1.31 -3.71
N LEU A 206 -3.79 -2.49 -3.93
CA LEU A 206 -3.36 -3.37 -2.83
C LEU A 206 -1.89 -3.18 -2.41
N GLY A 207 -1.18 -2.20 -2.99
CA GLY A 207 0.26 -2.06 -2.81
C GLY A 207 1.02 -3.17 -3.52
N GLY A 208 1.73 -3.98 -2.77
CA GLY A 208 2.36 -5.21 -3.22
C GLY A 208 3.81 -5.07 -3.63
N ASP A 209 4.38 -3.90 -3.47
CA ASP A 209 5.77 -3.56 -3.76
C ASP A 209 6.74 -3.95 -2.64
N GLU A 210 8.01 -3.99 -3.00
CA GLU A 210 9.16 -4.08 -2.09
C GLU A 210 9.08 -5.19 -1.04
N LEU A 211 8.55 -6.35 -1.42
CA LEU A 211 8.50 -7.50 -0.53
C LEU A 211 9.92 -7.89 -0.09
N PRO A 212 10.21 -7.86 1.22
CA PRO A 212 11.59 -8.06 1.67
C PRO A 212 12.01 -9.52 1.54
N TYR A 213 13.21 -9.71 1.03
CA TYR A 213 13.88 -11.00 0.97
C TYR A 213 13.96 -11.67 2.34
N GLY A 214 13.55 -12.92 2.44
CA GLY A 214 13.63 -13.71 3.68
C GLY A 214 12.39 -13.65 4.56
N ALA A 215 11.33 -12.94 4.17
CA ALA A 215 10.07 -12.93 4.90
C ALA A 215 9.43 -14.32 4.97
N TRP A 216 8.83 -14.65 6.13
CA TRP A 216 8.11 -15.89 6.46
C TRP A 216 8.92 -17.20 6.45
N ILE A 217 10.17 -17.22 5.99
CA ILE A 217 10.98 -18.47 5.92
C ILE A 217 11.17 -19.10 7.30
N GLY A 218 11.32 -18.27 8.33
CA GLY A 218 11.46 -18.68 9.73
C GLY A 218 10.15 -18.82 10.49
N SER A 219 8.99 -18.58 9.85
CA SER A 219 7.69 -18.66 10.51
C SER A 219 7.23 -20.12 10.69
N PRO A 220 7.06 -20.60 11.94
CA PRO A 220 6.48 -21.93 12.19
C PRO A 220 5.10 -22.11 11.55
N ILE A 221 4.26 -21.08 11.56
CA ILE A 221 2.92 -21.13 10.94
C ILE A 221 3.02 -21.31 9.44
N CYS A 222 3.93 -20.60 8.75
CA CYS A 222 4.10 -20.77 7.31
C CYS A 222 4.73 -22.12 6.94
N GLN A 223 5.67 -22.61 7.75
CA GLN A 223 6.24 -23.96 7.57
C GLN A 223 5.15 -25.04 7.68
N GLU A 224 4.29 -24.96 8.69
CA GLU A 224 3.17 -25.87 8.84
C GLU A 224 2.18 -25.74 7.69
N PHE A 225 1.82 -24.49 7.31
CA PHE A 225 0.90 -24.23 6.20
C PHE A 225 1.38 -24.85 4.89
N VAL A 226 2.66 -24.70 4.56
CA VAL A 226 3.26 -25.33 3.36
C VAL A 226 3.28 -26.86 3.48
N ASN A 227 3.60 -27.41 4.65
CA ASN A 227 3.69 -28.85 4.85
C ASN A 227 2.34 -29.59 4.72
N VAL A 228 1.23 -28.94 5.11
CA VAL A 228 -0.10 -29.56 5.03
C VAL A 228 -0.80 -29.33 3.69
N ASN A 229 -0.32 -28.41 2.87
CA ASN A 229 -0.89 -28.06 1.57
C ASN A 229 -0.05 -28.65 0.43
N ASN A 230 -0.54 -29.68 -0.22
CA ASN A 230 0.20 -30.40 -1.28
C ASN A 230 0.53 -29.54 -2.53
N THR A 231 -0.12 -28.39 -2.72
CA THR A 231 0.01 -27.54 -3.91
C THR A 231 0.72 -26.22 -3.61
N ILE A 232 0.90 -25.86 -2.32
CA ILE A 232 1.55 -24.65 -1.90
C ILE A 232 2.97 -24.95 -1.44
N THR A 233 3.90 -24.19 -1.96
CA THR A 233 5.33 -24.21 -1.63
C THR A 233 5.76 -22.79 -1.31
N PHE A 234 6.93 -22.59 -0.71
CA PHE A 234 7.46 -21.25 -0.52
C PHE A 234 7.60 -20.47 -1.84
N ASN A 235 7.88 -21.14 -2.96
CA ASN A 235 7.98 -20.53 -4.29
C ASN A 235 6.68 -19.91 -4.81
N ASN A 236 5.52 -20.42 -4.40
CA ASN A 236 4.22 -19.90 -4.85
C ASN A 236 3.36 -19.35 -3.72
N LEU A 237 3.91 -19.26 -2.52
CA LEU A 237 3.20 -18.78 -1.33
C LEU A 237 2.69 -17.36 -1.51
N VAL A 238 3.55 -16.47 -1.97
CA VAL A 238 3.25 -15.05 -2.24
C VAL A 238 2.22 -14.91 -3.36
N GLU A 239 2.40 -15.64 -4.46
CA GLU A 239 1.42 -15.68 -5.56
C GLU A 239 0.03 -16.10 -5.06
N ASN A 240 -0.05 -17.14 -4.25
CA ASN A 240 -1.33 -17.59 -3.69
C ASN A 240 -1.99 -16.54 -2.81
N ALA A 241 -1.21 -15.81 -2.01
CA ALA A 241 -1.72 -14.72 -1.17
C ALA A 241 -2.28 -13.57 -2.01
N PHE A 242 -1.54 -13.11 -3.03
CA PHE A 242 -2.03 -12.08 -3.95
C PHE A 242 -3.29 -12.50 -4.68
N ARG A 243 -3.32 -13.72 -5.23
CA ARG A 243 -4.53 -14.25 -5.89
C ARG A 243 -5.74 -14.21 -4.97
N ARG A 244 -5.56 -14.62 -3.72
CA ARG A 244 -6.64 -14.63 -2.73
C ARG A 244 -7.22 -13.23 -2.49
N VAL A 245 -6.37 -12.22 -2.34
CA VAL A 245 -6.82 -10.82 -2.15
C VAL A 245 -7.46 -10.28 -3.43
N ILE A 246 -6.90 -10.56 -4.60
CA ILE A 246 -7.47 -10.15 -5.89
C ILE A 246 -8.87 -10.76 -6.07
N TYR A 247 -9.06 -12.05 -5.80
CA TYR A 247 -10.38 -12.68 -5.89
C TYR A 247 -11.38 -12.10 -4.89
N LEU A 248 -10.94 -11.83 -3.66
CA LEU A 248 -11.77 -11.22 -2.64
C LEU A 248 -12.32 -9.84 -3.06
N LEU A 249 -11.53 -9.05 -3.77
CA LEU A 249 -11.95 -7.75 -4.33
C LEU A 249 -12.85 -7.93 -5.56
N ASN A 250 -12.48 -8.83 -6.48
CA ASN A 250 -13.26 -9.10 -7.69
C ASN A 250 -14.66 -9.64 -7.38
N ASP A 251 -14.81 -10.49 -6.35
CA ASP A 251 -16.10 -10.99 -5.89
C ASP A 251 -17.03 -9.88 -5.37
N ARG A 252 -16.44 -8.73 -4.98
CA ARG A 252 -17.15 -7.50 -4.60
C ARG A 252 -17.38 -6.54 -5.78
N ASN A 253 -17.02 -6.94 -7.00
CA ASN A 253 -17.04 -6.11 -8.22
C ASN A 253 -16.16 -4.86 -8.08
N VAL A 254 -15.02 -4.98 -7.43
CA VAL A 254 -13.99 -3.95 -7.32
C VAL A 254 -12.83 -4.34 -8.22
N ASP A 255 -12.46 -3.45 -9.14
CA ASP A 255 -11.27 -3.62 -9.98
C ASP A 255 -10.02 -3.47 -9.11
N VAL A 256 -9.03 -4.33 -9.36
CA VAL A 256 -7.83 -4.42 -8.52
C VAL A 256 -6.64 -3.85 -9.27
N SER A 257 -5.88 -3.05 -8.57
CA SER A 257 -4.58 -2.56 -9.01
C SER A 257 -3.53 -2.77 -7.93
N GLY A 258 -2.29 -2.65 -8.30
CA GLY A 258 -1.13 -2.70 -7.41
C GLY A 258 0.13 -2.34 -8.16
N TRP A 259 1.23 -2.23 -7.44
CA TRP A 259 2.53 -2.04 -8.06
C TRP A 259 2.91 -3.26 -8.89
N GLU A 260 3.74 -3.07 -9.92
CA GLU A 260 4.11 -4.15 -10.85
C GLU A 260 4.67 -5.40 -10.16
N ASP A 261 5.25 -5.24 -8.99
CA ASP A 261 5.85 -6.31 -8.18
C ASP A 261 4.87 -7.46 -7.91
N VAL A 262 3.57 -7.19 -7.80
CA VAL A 262 2.51 -8.21 -7.64
C VAL A 262 2.54 -9.26 -8.75
N LEU A 263 2.84 -8.83 -9.97
CA LEU A 263 2.82 -9.67 -11.18
C LEU A 263 4.19 -10.24 -11.55
N LEU A 264 5.21 -10.05 -10.71
CA LEU A 264 6.54 -10.61 -10.96
C LEU A 264 6.66 -12.01 -10.35
N VAL A 265 7.63 -12.77 -10.81
CA VAL A 265 7.98 -14.05 -10.18
C VAL A 265 8.68 -13.77 -8.86
N HIS A 266 8.19 -14.39 -7.79
CA HIS A 266 8.81 -14.36 -6.48
C HIS A 266 9.61 -15.64 -6.25
N GLY A 267 10.86 -15.54 -5.81
CA GLY A 267 11.68 -16.69 -5.43
C GLY A 267 11.25 -17.31 -4.09
N GLU A 268 11.88 -18.44 -3.70
CA GLU A 268 11.65 -19.09 -2.39
C GLU A 268 11.84 -18.16 -1.20
N ASP A 269 12.66 -17.18 -1.38
CA ASP A 269 13.06 -16.18 -0.41
C ASP A 269 12.22 -14.88 -0.46
N GLY A 270 11.22 -14.82 -1.36
CA GLY A 270 10.37 -13.67 -1.58
C GLY A 270 10.96 -12.60 -2.51
N GLN A 271 12.20 -12.79 -3.00
CA GLN A 271 12.81 -11.79 -3.88
C GLN A 271 12.06 -11.71 -5.22
N ASN A 272 11.71 -10.51 -5.65
CA ASN A 272 11.13 -10.26 -6.97
C ASN A 272 12.18 -10.48 -8.06
N SER A 273 11.82 -11.27 -9.07
CA SER A 273 12.60 -11.32 -10.30
C SER A 273 12.22 -10.16 -11.24
N ILE A 274 12.94 -10.05 -12.35
CA ILE A 274 12.56 -9.17 -13.47
C ILE A 274 11.58 -9.86 -14.44
N ASP A 275 11.21 -11.11 -14.15
CA ASP A 275 10.33 -11.90 -15.00
C ASP A 275 8.87 -11.77 -14.56
N ILE A 276 7.99 -11.59 -15.54
CA ILE A 276 6.55 -11.53 -15.31
C ILE A 276 6.02 -12.94 -15.02
N ASN A 277 5.27 -13.08 -13.95
CA ASN A 277 4.63 -14.32 -13.58
C ASN A 277 3.39 -14.59 -14.44
N ARG A 278 3.56 -15.50 -15.41
CA ARG A 278 2.51 -15.88 -16.37
C ARG A 278 1.32 -16.61 -15.73
N ASN A 279 1.45 -17.03 -14.46
CA ASN A 279 0.31 -17.57 -13.74
C ASN A 279 -0.78 -16.53 -13.48
N PHE A 280 -0.49 -15.24 -13.58
CA PHE A 280 -1.47 -14.16 -13.50
C PHE A 280 -2.13 -13.81 -14.84
N ASP A 281 -1.81 -14.48 -15.95
CA ASP A 281 -2.44 -14.22 -17.24
C ASP A 281 -3.96 -14.36 -17.17
N GLY A 282 -4.66 -13.34 -17.66
CA GLY A 282 -6.13 -13.29 -17.67
C GLY A 282 -6.79 -12.89 -16.35
N ILE A 283 -6.02 -12.59 -15.31
CA ILE A 283 -6.55 -11.99 -14.08
C ILE A 283 -6.91 -10.51 -14.35
N ASN A 284 -8.06 -10.07 -13.83
CA ASN A 284 -8.43 -8.65 -13.84
C ASN A 284 -7.59 -7.88 -12.82
N PHE A 285 -6.45 -7.36 -13.28
CA PHE A 285 -5.50 -6.60 -12.48
C PHE A 285 -4.85 -5.51 -13.33
N THR A 286 -4.67 -4.33 -12.75
CA THR A 286 -4.02 -3.18 -13.40
C THR A 286 -2.68 -2.91 -12.72
N PRO A 287 -1.53 -3.25 -13.35
CA PRO A 287 -0.22 -2.93 -12.80
C PRO A 287 0.10 -1.44 -12.92
N TYR A 288 0.60 -0.88 -11.82
CA TYR A 288 1.23 0.44 -11.78
C TYR A 288 2.73 0.24 -11.85
N VAL A 289 3.33 0.64 -12.98
CA VAL A 289 4.76 0.43 -13.24
C VAL A 289 5.54 1.64 -12.76
N TRP A 290 6.39 1.43 -11.75
CA TRP A 290 7.14 2.49 -11.08
C TRP A 290 8.65 2.35 -11.21
N ASN A 291 9.15 1.11 -11.20
CA ASN A 291 10.58 0.81 -11.06
C ASN A 291 11.28 0.82 -12.42
N ASN A 292 11.56 2.01 -12.92
CA ASN A 292 12.22 2.20 -14.22
C ASN A 292 13.56 2.94 -14.11
N TYR A 293 14.20 2.97 -12.95
CA TYR A 293 15.50 3.62 -12.82
C TYR A 293 16.55 2.91 -13.67
N TRP A 294 17.44 3.71 -14.24
CA TRP A 294 18.44 3.23 -15.19
C TRP A 294 19.39 2.19 -14.59
N GLY A 295 19.52 1.05 -15.26
CA GLY A 295 20.38 -0.08 -14.84
C GLY A 295 19.68 -1.03 -13.86
N GLY A 296 18.40 -0.83 -13.55
CA GLY A 296 17.61 -1.71 -12.67
C GLY A 296 17.10 -2.98 -13.35
N GLY A 297 17.12 -3.03 -14.70
CA GLY A 297 16.65 -4.19 -15.48
C GLY A 297 15.13 -4.26 -15.64
N ARG A 298 14.42 -3.20 -15.24
CA ARG A 298 12.96 -3.09 -15.33
C ARG A 298 12.49 -1.89 -16.17
N GLU A 299 13.41 -1.25 -16.91
CA GLU A 299 13.15 -0.03 -17.66
C GLU A 299 12.10 -0.21 -18.77
N ASP A 300 11.95 -1.42 -19.28
CA ASP A 300 11.00 -1.80 -20.33
C ASP A 300 9.73 -2.48 -19.82
N MET A 301 9.49 -2.49 -18.51
CA MET A 301 8.39 -3.25 -17.89
C MET A 301 7.00 -2.77 -18.35
N VAL A 302 6.83 -1.46 -18.57
CA VAL A 302 5.60 -0.88 -19.13
C VAL A 302 5.23 -1.58 -20.46
N TYR A 303 6.20 -1.75 -21.34
CA TYR A 303 5.97 -2.40 -22.64
C TYR A 303 5.76 -3.89 -22.52
N LYS A 304 6.48 -4.56 -21.61
CA LYS A 304 6.30 -5.99 -21.35
C LYS A 304 4.85 -6.27 -20.91
N PHE A 305 4.33 -5.54 -19.94
CA PHE A 305 2.94 -5.70 -19.50
C PHE A 305 1.93 -5.33 -20.58
N ALA A 306 2.13 -4.23 -21.29
CA ALA A 306 1.24 -3.82 -22.37
C ALA A 306 1.19 -4.87 -23.50
N ASN A 307 2.32 -5.46 -23.89
CA ASN A 307 2.39 -6.52 -24.89
C ASN A 307 1.70 -7.82 -24.44
N LEU A 308 1.54 -8.02 -23.14
CA LEU A 308 0.78 -9.13 -22.57
C LEU A 308 -0.74 -8.84 -22.47
N GLY A 309 -1.16 -7.62 -22.85
CA GLY A 309 -2.56 -7.21 -22.86
C GLY A 309 -3.07 -6.59 -21.56
N TYR A 310 -2.18 -6.29 -20.60
CA TYR A 310 -2.58 -5.57 -19.39
C TYR A 310 -2.90 -4.09 -19.69
N ASN A 311 -3.87 -3.55 -18.98
CA ASN A 311 -4.02 -2.09 -18.85
C ASN A 311 -2.97 -1.60 -17.88
N VAL A 312 -2.00 -0.83 -18.34
CA VAL A 312 -0.85 -0.39 -17.54
C VAL A 312 -1.02 1.06 -17.12
N ILE A 313 -0.74 1.36 -15.85
CA ILE A 313 -0.58 2.73 -15.37
C ILE A 313 0.91 3.03 -15.25
N MET A 314 1.34 4.06 -15.97
CA MET A 314 2.71 4.52 -15.99
C MET A 314 2.97 5.43 -14.78
N SER A 315 3.80 4.98 -13.87
CA SER A 315 4.17 5.67 -12.63
C SER A 315 5.68 5.80 -12.49
N ASN A 316 6.37 6.01 -13.59
CA ASN A 316 7.83 5.99 -13.70
C ASN A 316 8.50 6.87 -12.65
N SER A 317 9.29 6.27 -11.76
CA SER A 317 9.98 6.98 -10.68
C SER A 317 10.99 7.99 -11.20
N SER A 318 11.64 7.72 -12.32
CA SER A 318 12.63 8.61 -12.95
C SER A 318 12.01 9.86 -13.62
N ALA A 319 10.67 9.95 -13.70
CA ALA A 319 9.99 11.06 -14.37
C ALA A 319 8.85 11.69 -13.58
N PHE A 320 8.14 10.90 -12.75
CA PHE A 320 6.90 11.32 -12.11
C PHE A 320 6.93 11.33 -10.59
N TYR A 321 8.03 10.93 -9.94
CA TYR A 321 8.18 10.99 -8.50
C TYR A 321 8.65 12.37 -8.06
N PHE A 322 7.75 13.17 -7.51
CA PHE A 322 8.04 14.54 -7.05
C PHE A 322 8.70 14.62 -5.68
N ASP A 323 8.98 13.50 -5.06
CA ASP A 323 9.84 13.38 -3.87
C ASP A 323 11.32 13.19 -4.24
N MET A 324 11.64 13.00 -5.53
CA MET A 324 13.02 13.07 -6.02
C MET A 324 13.50 14.52 -6.06
N THR A 325 14.79 14.73 -5.75
CA THR A 325 15.43 16.03 -5.96
C THR A 325 15.50 16.38 -7.44
N ASP A 326 15.42 17.67 -7.79
CA ASP A 326 15.41 18.11 -9.18
C ASP A 326 16.82 18.27 -9.78
N ASP A 327 17.87 18.35 -8.94
CA ASP A 327 19.27 18.38 -9.37
C ASP A 327 20.24 17.90 -8.27
N LEU A 328 21.56 18.09 -8.52
CA LEU A 328 22.66 17.69 -7.64
C LEU A 328 22.91 18.65 -6.47
N ASP A 329 22.16 19.76 -6.35
CA ASP A 329 22.39 20.73 -5.29
C ASP A 329 22.03 20.11 -3.94
N PRO A 330 22.99 20.01 -2.98
CA PRO A 330 22.73 19.41 -1.67
C PRO A 330 21.76 20.23 -0.79
N GLU A 331 21.43 21.47 -1.19
CA GLU A 331 20.42 22.28 -0.51
C GLU A 331 18.99 21.94 -0.98
N ASN A 332 18.84 21.23 -2.11
CA ASN A 332 17.54 20.79 -2.59
C ASN A 332 17.06 19.57 -1.80
N TYR A 333 15.83 19.67 -1.31
CA TYR A 333 15.18 18.57 -0.60
C TYR A 333 14.71 17.50 -1.60
N GLY A 334 14.84 16.24 -1.22
CA GLY A 334 14.34 15.11 -2.00
C GLY A 334 15.23 13.89 -1.90
N LEU A 335 14.75 12.81 -2.49
CA LEU A 335 15.49 11.55 -2.67
C LEU A 335 16.20 11.58 -4.01
N SER A 336 17.16 10.68 -4.23
CA SER A 336 17.94 10.61 -5.48
C SER A 336 18.16 9.19 -6.00
N TRP A 337 17.51 8.20 -5.40
CA TRP A 337 17.70 6.78 -5.73
C TRP A 337 17.27 6.44 -7.17
N SER A 338 16.28 7.13 -7.72
CA SER A 338 15.79 6.93 -9.10
C SER A 338 16.38 7.93 -10.12
N GLY A 339 17.17 8.88 -9.65
CA GLY A 339 17.72 9.97 -10.46
C GLY A 339 17.21 11.32 -10.02
N TYR A 340 17.37 12.32 -10.89
CA TYR A 340 16.88 13.67 -10.67
C TYR A 340 15.60 13.88 -11.47
N VAL A 341 14.53 14.36 -10.83
CA VAL A 341 13.23 14.54 -11.47
C VAL A 341 12.83 16.01 -11.43
N ASN A 342 12.92 16.67 -12.56
CA ASN A 342 12.47 18.04 -12.69
C ASN A 342 11.19 18.13 -13.54
N TYR A 343 10.56 19.29 -13.53
CA TYR A 343 9.32 19.52 -14.28
C TYR A 343 9.45 19.31 -15.81
N LYS A 344 10.65 19.42 -16.38
CA LYS A 344 10.89 19.20 -17.81
C LYS A 344 10.88 17.72 -18.13
N ASP A 345 11.47 16.88 -17.27
CA ASP A 345 11.45 15.43 -17.44
C ASP A 345 10.02 14.90 -17.40
N ALA A 346 9.23 15.34 -16.41
CA ALA A 346 7.83 15.00 -16.34
C ALA A 346 7.01 15.50 -17.55
N TRP A 347 7.29 16.72 -18.03
CA TRP A 347 6.60 17.30 -19.19
C TRP A 347 6.95 16.63 -20.51
N LEU A 348 8.19 16.22 -20.68
CA LEU A 348 8.68 15.60 -21.93
C LEU A 348 8.39 14.10 -22.02
N THR A 349 7.99 13.48 -20.93
CA THR A 349 7.59 12.07 -20.91
C THR A 349 6.21 11.93 -21.54
N GLU A 350 6.17 11.39 -22.75
CA GLU A 350 4.93 11.15 -23.51
C GLU A 350 4.54 9.66 -23.41
N PRO A 351 3.46 9.29 -22.68
CA PRO A 351 3.10 7.88 -22.45
C PRO A 351 2.89 7.04 -23.71
N LEU A 352 2.58 7.66 -24.83
CA LEU A 352 2.39 6.97 -26.12
C LEU A 352 3.67 6.83 -26.97
N ASN A 353 4.77 7.45 -26.54
CA ASN A 353 6.03 7.46 -27.26
C ASN A 353 7.18 6.84 -26.42
N VAL A 354 6.85 6.23 -25.31
CA VAL A 354 7.82 5.59 -24.41
C VAL A 354 8.12 4.19 -24.87
#